data_7a16e1b395b86461591839326521f9e3
#
_entry.id   7a16e1b395b86461591839326521f9e3
#
_cell.length_a   1.000
_cell.length_b   1.000
_cell.length_c   1.000
_cell.angle_alpha   90.00
_cell.angle_beta   90.00
_cell.angle_gamma   90.00
#
_symmetry.space_group_name_H-M   'P 1'
#
loop_
_entity.id
_entity.type
_entity.pdbx_description
1 polymer ?
#
loop_
_entity_poly.entity_id
_entity_poly.type
_entity_poly.pdbx_seq_one_letter_code
_entity_poly.pdbx_strand_id
1 'polypeptide(L)'
;EHSDHISGLKMLTKNTGIPVYGQKRTLQRLCDSDKIAPSSPVIDMSGTAIACADSEICCFNTPHDTIQSCGYRIRTGDDKLCAVCTDLGHITQEVDEALNGCRLVLLESNYDESMLRSGPYPLYLKQRILSPNGHLSNESCAAQVRSLIERGTTYFILGHLSPENNHPHVADNTT
;
A
#
# COMPACT_ATOMS: atom_id res chain seq x y z
N GLU A 1 -2.51 -10.12 0.16
CA GLU A 1 -3.52 -11.09 0.59
C GLU A 1 -3.74 -11.14 2.11
N HIS A 2 -3.23 -10.16 2.87
CA HIS A 2 -3.48 -10.06 4.30
C HIS A 2 -4.96 -9.74 4.61
N SER A 3 -5.45 -10.26 5.75
CA SER A 3 -6.88 -10.26 6.06
C SER A 3 -7.50 -8.87 6.25
N ASP A 4 -6.73 -7.90 6.72
CA ASP A 4 -7.14 -6.50 6.89
C ASP A 4 -7.48 -5.80 5.56
N HIS A 5 -6.93 -6.28 4.43
CA HIS A 5 -7.24 -5.78 3.10
C HIS A 5 -8.36 -6.54 2.39
N ILE A 6 -8.59 -7.81 2.72
CA ILE A 6 -9.46 -8.70 1.93
C ILE A 6 -10.65 -9.29 2.68
N SER A 7 -10.87 -8.93 3.95
CA SER A 7 -11.93 -9.54 4.78
C SER A 7 -13.34 -9.41 4.18
N GLY A 8 -13.62 -8.34 3.45
CA GLY A 8 -14.90 -8.11 2.77
C GLY A 8 -14.94 -8.53 1.30
N LEU A 9 -13.81 -8.93 0.70
CA LEU A 9 -13.68 -9.08 -0.76
C LEU A 9 -14.62 -10.15 -1.33
N LYS A 10 -14.74 -11.31 -0.69
CA LYS A 10 -15.63 -12.38 -1.14
C LYS A 10 -17.11 -11.95 -1.15
N MET A 11 -17.54 -11.25 -0.11
CA MET A 11 -18.91 -10.74 -0.02
C MET A 11 -19.18 -9.68 -1.08
N LEU A 12 -18.25 -8.74 -1.26
CA LEU A 12 -18.34 -7.71 -2.28
C LEU A 12 -18.45 -8.32 -3.68
N THR A 13 -17.51 -9.19 -4.04
CA THR A 13 -17.48 -9.83 -5.37
C THR A 13 -18.71 -10.71 -5.61
N LYS A 14 -19.19 -11.46 -4.60
CA LYS A 14 -20.39 -12.28 -4.69
C LYS A 14 -21.67 -11.45 -4.96
N ASN A 15 -21.78 -10.28 -4.33
CA ASN A 15 -22.99 -9.47 -4.42
C ASN A 15 -23.02 -8.57 -5.65
N THR A 16 -21.87 -8.21 -6.19
CA THR A 16 -21.78 -7.22 -7.28
C THR A 16 -21.27 -7.79 -8.60
N GLY A 17 -20.53 -8.92 -8.57
CA GLY A 17 -19.88 -9.49 -9.75
C GLY A 17 -18.80 -8.60 -10.37
N ILE A 18 -18.34 -7.57 -9.64
CA ILE A 18 -17.30 -6.65 -10.14
C ILE A 18 -15.99 -7.39 -10.41
N PRO A 19 -15.22 -6.97 -11.43
CA PRO A 19 -13.89 -7.54 -11.68
C PRO A 19 -12.91 -7.16 -10.55
N VAL A 20 -11.98 -8.09 -10.27
CA VAL A 20 -10.88 -7.88 -9.33
C VAL A 20 -9.59 -7.79 -10.12
N TYR A 21 -8.92 -6.64 -9.99
CA TYR A 21 -7.62 -6.38 -10.62
C TYR A 21 -6.51 -6.56 -9.58
N GLY A 22 -5.39 -7.13 -9.98
CA GLY A 22 -4.27 -7.31 -9.08
C GLY A 22 -3.09 -7.98 -9.78
N GLN A 23 -2.03 -8.21 -9.03
CA GLN A 23 -0.89 -8.95 -9.55
C GLN A 23 -1.20 -10.46 -9.60
N LYS A 24 -0.67 -11.14 -10.61
CA LYS A 24 -0.99 -12.52 -10.95
C LYS A 24 -0.94 -13.50 -9.77
N ARG A 25 0.15 -13.46 -9.00
CA ARG A 25 0.33 -14.43 -7.89
C ARG A 25 -0.63 -14.16 -6.73
N THR A 26 -0.92 -12.90 -6.45
CA THR A 26 -1.92 -12.49 -5.44
C THR A 26 -3.32 -12.93 -5.86
N LEU A 27 -3.73 -12.67 -7.11
CA LEU A 27 -5.02 -13.13 -7.63
C LEU A 27 -5.17 -14.64 -7.55
N GLN A 28 -4.14 -15.40 -7.96
CA GLN A 28 -4.14 -16.86 -7.85
C GLN A 28 -4.34 -17.31 -6.40
N ARG A 29 -3.57 -16.74 -5.47
CA ARG A 29 -3.69 -17.05 -4.04
C ARG A 29 -5.08 -16.76 -3.49
N LEU A 30 -5.69 -15.64 -3.88
CA LEU A 30 -7.04 -15.25 -3.46
C LEU A 30 -8.12 -16.21 -4.02
N CYS A 31 -7.98 -16.64 -5.26
CA CYS A 31 -8.86 -17.65 -5.85
C CYS A 31 -8.71 -19.00 -5.13
N ASP A 32 -7.48 -19.49 -4.97
CA ASP A 32 -7.20 -20.78 -4.32
C ASP A 32 -7.69 -20.83 -2.86
N SER A 33 -7.67 -19.70 -2.18
CA SER A 33 -8.16 -19.56 -0.80
C SER A 33 -9.63 -19.13 -0.68
N ASP A 34 -10.37 -19.17 -1.78
CA ASP A 34 -11.81 -18.85 -1.84
C ASP A 34 -12.15 -17.44 -1.30
N LYS A 35 -11.27 -16.44 -1.60
CA LYS A 35 -11.45 -15.05 -1.21
C LYS A 35 -12.11 -14.17 -2.28
N ILE A 36 -12.24 -14.69 -3.51
CA ILE A 36 -12.96 -14.04 -4.61
C ILE A 36 -14.10 -14.98 -5.03
N ALA A 37 -15.28 -14.43 -5.28
CA ALA A 37 -16.41 -15.22 -5.76
C ALA A 37 -16.12 -15.73 -7.18
N PRO A 38 -16.47 -17.01 -7.50
CA PRO A 38 -16.23 -17.58 -8.84
C PRO A 38 -16.91 -16.84 -9.99
N SER A 39 -17.95 -16.06 -9.68
CA SER A 39 -18.68 -15.24 -10.66
C SER A 39 -17.98 -13.93 -11.02
N SER A 40 -16.95 -13.53 -10.26
CA SER A 40 -16.21 -12.27 -10.51
C SER A 40 -15.01 -12.51 -11.39
N PRO A 41 -14.85 -11.76 -12.49
CA PRO A 41 -13.64 -11.83 -13.31
C PRO A 41 -12.42 -11.42 -12.50
N VAL A 42 -11.29 -12.10 -12.71
CA VAL A 42 -9.98 -11.69 -12.20
C VAL A 42 -9.08 -11.27 -13.35
N ILE A 43 -8.42 -10.13 -13.20
CA ILE A 43 -7.65 -9.51 -14.27
C ILE A 43 -6.24 -9.21 -13.77
N ASP A 44 -5.27 -9.88 -14.38
CA ASP A 44 -3.85 -9.67 -14.08
C ASP A 44 -3.40 -8.31 -14.67
N MET A 45 -2.87 -7.45 -13.81
CA MET A 45 -2.31 -6.16 -14.18
C MET A 45 -0.79 -6.09 -14.01
N SER A 46 -0.12 -7.23 -13.85
CA SER A 46 1.33 -7.27 -13.71
C SER A 46 2.03 -6.72 -14.96
N GLY A 47 2.77 -5.63 -14.79
CA GLY A 47 3.50 -4.98 -15.89
C GLY A 47 2.64 -4.30 -16.97
N THR A 48 1.34 -4.12 -16.73
CA THR A 48 0.40 -3.51 -17.68
C THR A 48 -0.44 -2.45 -16.99
N ALA A 49 -0.56 -1.28 -17.60
CA ALA A 49 -1.50 -0.27 -17.16
C ALA A 49 -2.94 -0.64 -17.57
N ILE A 50 -3.90 -0.35 -16.71
CA ILE A 50 -5.32 -0.64 -16.94
C ILE A 50 -6.09 0.68 -17.04
N ALA A 51 -6.89 0.82 -18.10
CA ALA A 51 -7.82 1.92 -18.22
C ALA A 51 -9.05 1.68 -17.32
N CYS A 52 -9.40 2.66 -16.50
CA CYS A 52 -10.57 2.66 -15.65
C CYS A 52 -11.26 4.02 -15.76
N ALA A 53 -12.41 4.07 -16.44
CA ALA A 53 -13.08 5.30 -16.83
C ALA A 53 -12.13 6.23 -17.62
N ASP A 54 -11.88 7.43 -17.12
CA ASP A 54 -10.94 8.41 -17.69
C ASP A 54 -9.52 8.32 -17.10
N SER A 55 -9.26 7.32 -16.26
CA SER A 55 -8.01 7.15 -15.54
C SER A 55 -7.25 5.92 -16.03
N GLU A 56 -5.93 5.96 -15.86
CA GLU A 56 -5.02 4.84 -16.09
C GLU A 56 -4.35 4.43 -14.78
N ILE A 57 -4.34 3.14 -14.47
CA ILE A 57 -3.81 2.58 -13.23
C ILE A 57 -2.73 1.56 -13.56
N CYS A 58 -1.55 1.71 -12.98
CA CYS A 58 -0.51 0.70 -12.99
C CYS A 58 -0.07 0.34 -11.57
N CYS A 59 0.42 -0.88 -11.39
CA CYS A 59 1.01 -1.31 -10.12
C CYS A 59 2.54 -1.29 -10.18
N PHE A 60 3.15 -1.12 -9.01
CA PHE A 60 4.60 -1.26 -8.77
C PHE A 60 4.81 -2.11 -7.52
N ASN A 61 5.93 -2.85 -7.44
CA ASN A 61 6.17 -3.76 -6.32
C ASN A 61 6.52 -3.01 -5.04
N THR A 62 6.01 -3.51 -3.90
CA THR A 62 6.40 -3.05 -2.56
C THR A 62 7.06 -4.19 -1.80
N PRO A 63 8.12 -3.91 -1.00
CA PRO A 63 8.79 -4.94 -0.19
C PRO A 63 7.96 -5.25 1.06
N HIS A 64 7.13 -6.30 0.98
CA HIS A 64 6.28 -6.75 2.09
C HIS A 64 6.26 -8.27 2.20
N ASP A 65 5.90 -8.79 3.37
CA ASP A 65 5.90 -10.23 3.67
C ASP A 65 4.66 -10.97 3.13
N THR A 66 4.33 -10.71 1.87
CA THR A 66 3.25 -11.35 1.10
C THR A 66 3.79 -12.04 -0.14
N ILE A 67 2.92 -12.77 -0.84
CA ILE A 67 3.33 -13.50 -2.05
C ILE A 67 3.72 -12.56 -3.19
N GLN A 68 3.04 -11.41 -3.30
CA GLN A 68 3.33 -10.37 -4.28
C GLN A 68 2.59 -9.08 -3.88
N SER A 69 3.26 -8.20 -3.12
CA SER A 69 2.72 -6.92 -2.69
C SER A 69 2.93 -5.84 -3.75
N CYS A 70 2.00 -4.89 -3.84
CA CYS A 70 2.14 -3.75 -4.74
C CYS A 70 1.45 -2.49 -4.23
N GLY A 71 2.02 -1.35 -4.61
CA GLY A 71 1.35 -0.07 -4.64
C GLY A 71 0.75 0.23 -6.01
N TYR A 72 0.01 1.33 -6.10
CA TYR A 72 -0.67 1.76 -7.32
C TYR A 72 -0.31 3.19 -7.68
N ARG A 73 -0.01 3.42 -8.96
CA ARG A 73 0.13 4.74 -9.55
C ARG A 73 -1.03 4.98 -10.50
N ILE A 74 -1.69 6.12 -10.35
CA ILE A 74 -2.93 6.47 -11.02
C ILE A 74 -2.70 7.76 -11.79
N ARG A 75 -2.92 7.73 -13.10
CA ARG A 75 -3.01 8.92 -13.95
C ARG A 75 -4.49 9.26 -14.12
N THR A 76 -4.91 10.43 -13.69
CA THR A 76 -6.29 10.90 -13.81
C THR A 76 -6.55 11.47 -15.21
N GLY A 77 -7.81 11.64 -15.59
CA GLY A 77 -8.21 12.19 -16.89
C GLY A 77 -7.74 13.63 -17.15
N ASP A 78 -7.41 14.39 -16.11
CA ASP A 78 -6.79 15.72 -16.19
C ASP A 78 -5.23 15.66 -16.10
N ASP A 79 -4.67 14.50 -16.42
CA ASP A 79 -3.22 14.21 -16.48
C ASP A 79 -2.44 14.43 -15.17
N LYS A 80 -3.11 14.34 -14.01
CA LYS A 80 -2.45 14.36 -12.71
C LYS A 80 -2.08 12.95 -12.27
N LEU A 81 -0.93 12.84 -11.61
CA LEU A 81 -0.46 11.58 -11.05
C LEU A 81 -0.76 11.53 -9.54
N CYS A 82 -1.29 10.40 -9.11
CA CYS A 82 -1.48 10.05 -7.70
C CYS A 82 -0.86 8.68 -7.43
N ALA A 83 -0.50 8.42 -6.19
CA ALA A 83 -0.02 7.10 -5.79
C ALA A 83 -0.64 6.65 -4.46
N VAL A 84 -0.83 5.33 -4.34
CA VAL A 84 -1.18 4.65 -3.09
C VAL A 84 -0.08 3.63 -2.80
N CYS A 85 0.61 3.80 -1.67
CA CYS A 85 1.75 2.99 -1.29
C CYS A 85 1.67 2.66 0.20
N THR A 86 1.12 1.49 0.50
CA THR A 86 1.06 0.90 1.85
C THR A 86 1.70 -0.48 1.82
N ASP A 87 1.93 -1.06 2.98
CA ASP A 87 2.51 -2.39 3.12
C ASP A 87 3.89 -2.48 2.48
N LEU A 88 4.83 -1.76 3.08
CA LEU A 88 6.23 -1.77 2.67
C LEU A 88 7.15 -1.56 3.88
N GLY A 89 8.19 -2.37 3.98
CA GLY A 89 9.17 -2.25 5.07
C GLY A 89 10.22 -1.15 4.83
N HIS A 90 10.43 -0.73 3.57
CA HIS A 90 11.37 0.34 3.20
C HIS A 90 11.07 0.89 1.80
N ILE A 91 11.63 2.06 1.49
CA ILE A 91 11.55 2.65 0.16
C ILE A 91 12.61 2.02 -0.74
N THR A 92 12.17 1.26 -1.76
CA THR A 92 13.04 0.76 -2.82
C THR A 92 13.19 1.80 -3.93
N GLN A 93 14.15 1.59 -4.85
CA GLN A 93 14.27 2.43 -6.03
C GLN A 93 12.99 2.41 -6.87
N GLU A 94 12.36 1.24 -7.07
CA GLU A 94 11.09 1.10 -7.81
C GLU A 94 9.97 1.91 -7.15
N VAL A 95 9.86 1.84 -5.82
CA VAL A 95 8.88 2.65 -5.05
C VAL A 95 9.17 4.14 -5.23
N ASP A 96 10.40 4.58 -5.03
CA ASP A 96 10.76 6.00 -5.16
C ASP A 96 10.48 6.56 -6.57
N GLU A 97 10.80 5.79 -7.61
CA GLU A 97 10.50 6.15 -9.00
C GLU A 97 8.99 6.21 -9.27
N ALA A 98 8.21 5.26 -8.71
CA ALA A 98 6.76 5.25 -8.86
C ALA A 98 6.08 6.43 -8.18
N LEU A 99 6.59 6.90 -7.04
CA LEU A 99 6.06 8.06 -6.32
C LEU A 99 6.47 9.39 -6.96
N ASN A 100 7.57 9.40 -7.73
CA ASN A 100 8.10 10.63 -8.32
C ASN A 100 7.13 11.26 -9.32
N GLY A 101 6.95 12.59 -9.23
CA GLY A 101 6.04 13.35 -10.07
C GLY A 101 4.55 13.20 -9.72
N CYS A 102 4.21 12.46 -8.66
CA CYS A 102 2.85 12.40 -8.15
C CYS A 102 2.49 13.71 -7.45
N ARG A 103 1.30 14.23 -7.76
CA ARG A 103 0.74 15.40 -7.08
C ARG A 103 0.22 15.06 -5.68
N LEU A 104 -0.36 13.86 -5.54
CA LEU A 104 -0.87 13.33 -4.28
C LEU A 104 -0.31 11.94 -4.04
N VAL A 105 0.19 11.71 -2.83
CA VAL A 105 0.70 10.40 -2.41
C VAL A 105 0.04 10.00 -1.10
N LEU A 106 -0.64 8.85 -1.10
CA LEU A 106 -0.97 8.13 0.12
C LEU A 106 0.21 7.21 0.44
N LEU A 107 0.93 7.50 1.53
CA LEU A 107 2.10 6.76 1.96
C LEU A 107 1.89 6.15 3.34
N GLU A 108 2.38 4.94 3.54
CA GLU A 108 2.36 4.30 4.85
C GLU A 108 3.16 5.09 5.88
N SER A 109 2.56 5.24 7.08
CA SER A 109 3.20 5.75 8.29
C SER A 109 2.74 4.85 9.45
N ASN A 110 3.25 3.61 9.47
CA ASN A 110 2.62 2.55 10.26
C ASN A 110 2.88 2.70 11.75
N TYR A 111 4.11 2.93 12.17
CA TYR A 111 4.46 2.90 13.58
C TYR A 111 5.45 4.00 13.97
N ASP A 112 5.34 4.46 15.21
CA ASP A 112 6.39 5.14 15.95
C ASP A 112 7.33 4.10 16.55
N GLU A 113 8.63 4.26 16.37
CA GLU A 113 9.61 3.25 16.79
C GLU A 113 9.65 3.07 18.31
N SER A 114 9.48 4.14 19.08
CA SER A 114 9.46 4.09 20.54
C SER A 114 8.21 3.36 21.05
N MET A 115 7.03 3.68 20.50
CA MET A 115 5.78 3.01 20.83
C MET A 115 5.84 1.51 20.49
N LEU A 116 6.34 1.14 19.31
CA LEU A 116 6.49 -0.25 18.93
C LEU A 116 7.44 -1.01 19.85
N ARG A 117 8.62 -0.43 20.17
CA ARG A 117 9.61 -1.09 21.04
C ARG A 117 9.10 -1.28 22.47
N SER A 118 8.43 -0.28 23.04
CA SER A 118 7.89 -0.31 24.41
C SER A 118 6.51 -0.96 24.52
N GLY A 119 5.76 -1.05 23.42
CA GLY A 119 4.38 -1.52 23.36
C GLY A 119 4.19 -3.00 23.71
N PRO A 120 2.93 -3.46 23.78
CA PRO A 120 2.58 -4.78 24.31
C PRO A 120 2.84 -5.95 23.33
N TYR A 121 3.20 -5.69 22.09
CA TYR A 121 3.39 -6.75 21.10
C TYR A 121 4.52 -7.70 21.48
N PRO A 122 4.35 -9.01 21.25
CA PRO A 122 5.40 -9.98 21.47
C PRO A 122 6.61 -9.73 20.56
N LEU A 123 7.79 -10.15 21.02
CA LEU A 123 9.06 -9.85 20.35
C LEU A 123 9.08 -10.26 18.87
N TYR A 124 8.54 -11.44 18.54
CA TYR A 124 8.52 -11.92 17.16
C TYR A 124 7.72 -11.00 16.23
N LEU A 125 6.61 -10.42 16.73
CA LEU A 125 5.78 -9.50 15.94
C LEU A 125 6.49 -8.14 15.77
N LYS A 126 7.14 -7.64 16.82
CA LYS A 126 7.98 -6.43 16.72
C LYS A 126 9.09 -6.62 15.68
N GLN A 127 9.78 -7.75 15.71
CA GLN A 127 10.83 -8.07 14.74
C GLN A 127 10.29 -8.18 13.30
N ARG A 128 9.09 -8.75 13.11
CA ARG A 128 8.41 -8.79 11.82
C ARG A 128 8.11 -7.38 11.29
N ILE A 129 7.52 -6.52 12.13
CA ILE A 129 7.17 -5.14 11.76
C ILE A 129 8.43 -4.33 11.40
N LEU A 130 9.49 -4.46 12.18
CA LEU A 130 10.78 -3.78 11.99
C LEU A 130 11.62 -4.35 10.82
N SER A 131 11.20 -5.45 10.22
CA SER A 131 11.98 -6.10 9.16
C SER A 131 11.92 -5.30 7.84
N PRO A 132 12.87 -5.52 6.91
CA PRO A 132 12.83 -4.90 5.59
C PRO A 132 11.57 -5.20 4.76
N ASN A 133 10.84 -6.27 5.12
CA ASN A 133 9.56 -6.65 4.52
C ASN A 133 8.38 -6.45 5.50
N GLY A 134 8.56 -5.67 6.55
CA GLY A 134 7.52 -5.34 7.51
C GLY A 134 6.72 -4.11 7.08
N HIS A 135 6.80 -3.06 7.89
CA HIS A 135 6.07 -1.81 7.66
C HIS A 135 6.98 -0.59 7.75
N LEU A 136 6.53 0.54 7.19
CA LEU A 136 7.29 1.78 7.17
C LEU A 136 7.08 2.57 8.48
N SER A 137 8.17 2.99 9.12
CA SER A 137 8.10 3.84 10.31
C SER A 137 7.71 5.28 9.97
N ASN A 138 7.25 6.03 10.98
CA ASN A 138 6.96 7.46 10.82
C ASN A 138 8.20 8.24 10.33
N GLU A 139 9.40 7.92 10.85
CA GLU A 139 10.65 8.57 10.45
C GLU A 139 11.02 8.28 9.00
N SER A 140 10.84 7.04 8.55
CA SER A 140 11.10 6.66 7.15
C SER A 140 10.08 7.29 6.21
N CYS A 141 8.82 7.35 6.61
CA CYS A 141 7.76 8.06 5.90
C CYS A 141 8.12 9.55 5.78
N ALA A 142 8.47 10.21 6.88
CA ALA A 142 8.86 11.62 6.90
C ALA A 142 10.06 11.93 6.00
N ALA A 143 11.06 11.04 5.98
CA ALA A 143 12.21 11.19 5.08
C ALA A 143 11.79 11.15 3.60
N GLN A 144 10.91 10.22 3.24
CA GLN A 144 10.38 10.11 1.87
C GLN A 144 9.48 11.30 1.50
N VAL A 145 8.60 11.74 2.41
CA VAL A 145 7.77 12.93 2.21
C VAL A 145 8.62 14.16 1.92
N ARG A 146 9.66 14.43 2.72
CA ARG A 146 10.59 15.56 2.47
C ARG A 146 11.21 15.48 1.08
N SER A 147 11.72 14.31 0.69
CA SER A 147 12.29 14.09 -0.64
C SER A 147 11.28 14.35 -1.76
N LEU A 148 10.02 13.92 -1.58
CA LEU A 148 8.96 14.13 -2.57
C LEU A 148 8.50 15.60 -2.64
N ILE A 149 8.48 16.34 -1.52
CA ILE A 149 8.21 17.80 -1.50
C ILE A 149 9.25 18.53 -2.34
N GLU A 150 10.53 18.24 -2.16
CA GLU A 150 11.63 18.82 -2.94
C GLU A 150 11.47 18.57 -4.45
N ARG A 151 10.81 17.46 -4.82
CA ARG A 151 10.51 17.06 -6.21
C ARG A 151 9.14 17.53 -6.71
N GLY A 152 8.39 18.31 -5.90
CA GLY A 152 7.16 18.99 -6.30
C GLY A 152 5.85 18.31 -5.93
N THR A 153 5.85 17.23 -5.16
CA THR A 153 4.63 16.63 -4.59
C THR A 153 3.97 17.61 -3.62
N THR A 154 2.65 17.79 -3.72
CA THR A 154 1.94 18.86 -2.99
C THR A 154 1.03 18.33 -1.89
N TYR A 155 0.48 17.12 -2.05
CA TYR A 155 -0.48 16.55 -1.13
C TYR A 155 -0.05 15.17 -0.65
N PHE A 156 -0.18 14.96 0.66
CA PHE A 156 0.12 13.68 1.30
C PHE A 156 -1.05 13.23 2.17
N ILE A 157 -1.25 11.92 2.18
CA ILE A 157 -2.13 11.25 3.14
C ILE A 157 -1.26 10.22 3.85
N LEU A 158 -1.08 10.37 5.17
CA LEU A 158 -0.43 9.38 6.00
C LEU A 158 -1.43 8.27 6.26
N GLY A 159 -1.15 7.07 5.79
CA GLY A 159 -2.08 5.94 5.82
C GLY A 159 -1.51 4.73 6.55
N HIS A 160 -2.37 3.73 6.72
CA HIS A 160 -2.02 2.42 7.29
C HIS A 160 -1.36 2.52 8.69
N LEU A 161 -1.88 3.43 9.52
CA LEU A 161 -1.39 3.64 10.88
C LEU A 161 -1.78 2.46 11.78
N SER A 162 -0.81 1.94 12.54
CA SER A 162 -1.07 0.92 13.56
C SER A 162 -1.88 1.51 14.71
N PRO A 163 -3.02 0.91 15.08
CA PRO A 163 -3.81 1.40 16.21
C PRO A 163 -3.10 1.24 17.57
N GLU A 164 -2.13 0.32 17.68
CA GLU A 164 -1.42 0.02 18.92
C GLU A 164 -0.05 0.73 19.00
N ASN A 165 0.59 0.96 17.87
CA ASN A 165 1.99 1.45 17.83
C ASN A 165 2.13 2.80 17.15
N ASN A 166 1.01 3.52 16.97
CA ASN A 166 0.99 4.85 16.38
C ASN A 166 -0.21 5.65 16.88
N HIS A 167 -0.18 6.94 16.61
CA HIS A 167 -1.32 7.83 16.76
C HIS A 167 -1.28 8.88 15.66
N PRO A 168 -2.42 9.33 15.08
CA PRO A 168 -2.42 10.32 14.00
C PRO A 168 -1.58 11.56 14.29
N HIS A 169 -1.65 12.11 15.51
CA HIS A 169 -0.81 13.26 15.90
C HIS A 169 0.68 12.94 15.98
N VAL A 170 1.06 11.70 16.32
CA VAL A 170 2.48 11.30 16.35
C VAL A 170 3.01 11.21 14.93
N ALA A 171 2.27 10.55 14.04
CA ALA A 171 2.62 10.47 12.62
C ALA A 171 2.75 11.86 11.98
N ASP A 172 1.75 12.74 12.18
CA ASP A 172 1.70 14.10 11.64
C ASP A 172 2.85 14.98 12.17
N ASN A 173 3.16 14.91 13.47
CA ASN A 173 4.25 15.69 14.06
C ASN A 173 5.66 15.21 13.64
N THR A 174 5.80 13.95 13.22
CA THR A 174 7.07 13.38 12.77
C THR A 174 7.35 13.73 11.31
N THR A 175 6.28 13.84 10.50
CA THR A 175 6.34 14.12 9.06
C THR A 175 6.34 15.59 8.74
#